data_e4cc51c0077799a396000953789eef49
#
_entry.id   e4cc51c0077799a396000953789eef49
#
_cell.length_a   1.000
_cell.length_b   1.000
_cell.length_c   1.000
_cell.angle_alpha   90.00
_cell.angle_beta   90.00
_cell.angle_gamma   90.00
#
_symmetry.space_group_name_H-M   'P 1'
#
loop_
_entity.id
_entity.type
_entity.pdbx_description
1 polymer ?
#
loop_
_entity_poly.entity_id
_entity_poly.type
_entity_poly.pdbx_seq_one_letter_code
_entity_poly.pdbx_strand_id
1 'polypeptide(L)'
;MRGGLADRRTSGPADTRTSGPADTRTSGRAYRRTVVAAAIITLAAGLARPALAQQASRADSALLREAQEVLRQLAETYGVSGHETAVREAVIRLLPPWASPTVDSAGNVVVRLGHGEPLAVFVAHVDELGYEVTQIREDGRLELRARGGFYPSLYEGEPALVHTAGAPVPGVFAPRDTVGQAPRRTPPALRVDVGTRSRAATEALGIRAGDAVTMPKALVALAGARVTARSLDDRAGCAAQILALRRLDPRALRRAVVFLWSVREETGLEGARFAAERLAPEHPVRVYAVDTFVSSDTPLDPKTFAEARLGRGPVARAVDNGSVTPPALLDSLVALARARRLPLQVGTTNGGNDGSAFTRYGVADVPIGWPGRYSHSPVEVLDLRDLVALADLIQAIVERW
;
A
#
# COMPACT_ATOMS: atom_id res chain seq x y z
N MET A 1 -10.15 54.85 -27.67
CA MET A 1 -9.89 54.80 -29.13
C MET A 1 -10.14 53.34 -29.53
N ARG A 2 -11.32 53.03 -30.06
CA ARG A 2 -11.68 52.92 -31.49
C ARG A 2 -10.69 52.00 -32.18
N GLY A 3 -10.99 50.90 -32.83
CA GLY A 3 -12.15 50.27 -33.47
C GLY A 3 -11.56 49.07 -34.20
N GLY A 4 -12.20 48.10 -34.67
CA GLY A 4 -13.40 47.84 -35.38
C GLY A 4 -13.15 46.63 -36.26
N LEU A 5 -13.99 45.64 -36.23
CA LEU A 5 -14.97 45.14 -37.19
C LEU A 5 -14.51 44.79 -38.63
N ALA A 6 -14.77 43.56 -39.06
CA ALA A 6 -15.53 43.10 -40.23
C ALA A 6 -15.18 41.65 -40.57
N ASP A 7 -16.01 40.70 -40.52
CA ASP A 7 -17.24 40.22 -41.20
C ASP A 7 -17.14 40.09 -42.71
N ARG A 8 -17.42 38.88 -43.22
CA ARG A 8 -18.13 38.48 -44.45
C ARG A 8 -17.83 36.99 -44.78
N ARG A 9 -18.77 36.09 -44.56
CA ARG A 9 -19.88 35.56 -45.39
C ARG A 9 -19.54 35.41 -46.88
N THR A 10 -19.71 34.21 -47.46
CA THR A 10 -20.79 33.69 -48.32
C THR A 10 -20.33 32.43 -49.02
N SER A 11 -21.07 31.41 -49.03
CA SER A 11 -22.15 30.85 -49.81
C SER A 11 -21.74 29.70 -50.72
N GLY A 12 -22.47 28.58 -50.60
CA GLY A 12 -22.48 27.42 -51.50
C GLY A 12 -23.23 27.74 -52.82
N PRO A 13 -23.93 26.85 -53.52
CA PRO A 13 -24.14 25.42 -53.46
C PRO A 13 -24.18 24.72 -54.84
N ALA A 14 -24.78 23.51 -54.91
CA ALA A 14 -25.42 22.84 -56.05
C ALA A 14 -24.48 22.04 -57.00
N ASP A 15 -24.85 21.03 -57.66
CA ASP A 15 -26.04 20.13 -57.76
C ASP A 15 -25.74 19.05 -58.83
N THR A 16 -26.42 17.93 -58.73
CA THR A 16 -27.07 17.09 -59.70
C THR A 16 -26.32 16.01 -60.51
N ARG A 17 -26.99 14.88 -60.42
CA ARG A 17 -27.55 13.96 -61.41
C ARG A 17 -26.77 12.68 -61.78
N THR A 18 -27.33 11.60 -61.33
CA THR A 18 -28.16 10.57 -62.05
C THR A 18 -27.44 9.72 -63.11
N SER A 19 -27.50 8.44 -62.96
CA SER A 19 -28.08 7.47 -63.87
C SER A 19 -27.87 6.01 -63.41
N GLY A 20 -28.81 5.28 -63.44
CA GLY A 20 -29.39 4.03 -63.20
C GLY A 20 -28.84 2.86 -64.06
N PRO A 21 -29.59 1.72 -64.13
CA PRO A 21 -28.99 0.44 -63.78
C PRO A 21 -28.66 -0.47 -64.98
N ALA A 22 -27.82 -1.45 -64.75
CA ALA A 22 -27.71 -2.60 -65.68
C ALA A 22 -27.77 -3.92 -64.90
N ASP A 23 -28.77 -4.63 -65.27
CA ASP A 23 -29.13 -6.01 -64.94
C ASP A 23 -28.20 -7.00 -65.66
N THR A 24 -27.64 -8.00 -64.96
CA THR A 24 -27.32 -9.30 -65.54
C THR A 24 -27.35 -10.41 -64.50
N ARG A 25 -28.41 -11.21 -64.62
CA ARG A 25 -28.48 -12.55 -64.05
C ARG A 25 -27.39 -13.43 -64.63
N THR A 26 -26.71 -14.21 -63.76
CA THR A 26 -26.56 -15.67 -63.96
C THR A 26 -25.68 -16.30 -62.84
N SER A 27 -26.07 -17.53 -62.53
CA SER A 27 -25.39 -18.62 -61.84
C SER A 27 -25.47 -18.68 -60.31
N GLY A 28 -26.64 -19.13 -59.84
CA GLY A 28 -26.75 -19.84 -58.57
C GLY A 28 -26.38 -21.30 -58.75
N ARG A 29 -25.39 -21.77 -57.98
CA ARG A 29 -25.28 -23.17 -57.48
C ARG A 29 -24.03 -23.53 -56.69
N ALA A 30 -23.15 -22.58 -56.33
CA ALA A 30 -21.94 -22.92 -55.58
C ALA A 30 -21.85 -22.28 -54.15
N TYR A 31 -22.93 -21.62 -53.66
CA TYR A 31 -22.85 -20.80 -52.42
C TYR A 31 -23.50 -21.44 -51.18
N ARG A 32 -23.98 -22.67 -51.23
CA ARG A 32 -24.68 -23.27 -50.07
C ARG A 32 -23.85 -24.13 -49.13
N ARG A 33 -22.57 -24.44 -49.45
CA ARG A 33 -21.71 -25.25 -48.54
C ARG A 33 -20.67 -24.45 -47.73
N THR A 34 -20.39 -23.23 -48.14
CA THR A 34 -19.34 -22.40 -47.44
C THR A 34 -19.94 -21.51 -46.35
N VAL A 35 -21.24 -21.20 -46.38
CA VAL A 35 -21.92 -20.32 -45.41
C VAL A 35 -22.19 -21.03 -44.09
N VAL A 36 -22.39 -22.36 -44.09
CA VAL A 36 -22.68 -23.12 -42.85
C VAL A 36 -21.42 -23.31 -41.98
N ALA A 37 -20.24 -23.47 -42.58
CA ALA A 37 -18.98 -23.60 -41.84
C ALA A 37 -18.54 -22.26 -41.22
N ALA A 38 -18.73 -21.13 -41.90
CA ALA A 38 -18.41 -19.80 -41.38
C ALA A 38 -19.37 -19.37 -40.25
N ALA A 39 -20.63 -19.75 -40.30
CA ALA A 39 -21.63 -19.45 -39.26
C ALA A 39 -21.35 -20.21 -37.95
N ILE A 40 -20.87 -21.47 -38.02
CA ILE A 40 -20.58 -22.28 -36.84
C ILE A 40 -19.30 -21.78 -36.16
N ILE A 41 -18.26 -21.32 -36.91
CA ILE A 41 -17.03 -20.76 -36.35
C ILE A 41 -17.31 -19.39 -35.70
N THR A 42 -18.18 -18.58 -36.28
CA THR A 42 -18.58 -17.27 -35.71
C THR A 42 -19.44 -17.40 -34.46
N LEU A 43 -20.33 -18.43 -34.42
CA LEU A 43 -21.15 -18.70 -33.24
C LEU A 43 -20.30 -19.26 -32.07
N ALA A 44 -19.35 -20.14 -32.34
CA ALA A 44 -18.44 -20.68 -31.33
C ALA A 44 -17.48 -19.59 -30.77
N ALA A 45 -17.00 -18.69 -31.63
CA ALA A 45 -16.20 -17.54 -31.19
C ALA A 45 -17.02 -16.49 -30.42
N GLY A 46 -18.31 -16.35 -30.72
CA GLY A 46 -19.24 -15.46 -30.03
C GLY A 46 -19.62 -15.94 -28.63
N LEU A 47 -19.69 -17.26 -28.42
CA LEU A 47 -20.01 -17.86 -27.11
C LEU A 47 -18.75 -18.03 -26.21
N ALA A 48 -17.57 -18.16 -26.81
CA ALA A 48 -16.31 -18.27 -26.04
C ALA A 48 -15.87 -16.95 -25.40
N ARG A 49 -16.14 -15.81 -26.05
CA ARG A 49 -15.79 -14.48 -25.50
C ARG A 49 -16.42 -14.14 -24.16
N PRO A 50 -17.75 -14.30 -23.93
CA PRO A 50 -18.35 -14.04 -22.63
C PRO A 50 -17.88 -15.02 -21.56
N ALA A 51 -17.61 -16.29 -21.89
CA ALA A 51 -17.10 -17.27 -20.93
C ALA A 51 -15.67 -16.94 -20.46
N LEU A 52 -14.78 -16.55 -21.37
CA LEU A 52 -13.43 -16.11 -21.04
C LEU A 52 -13.43 -14.80 -20.24
N ALA A 53 -14.27 -13.83 -20.61
CA ALA A 53 -14.43 -12.59 -19.85
C ALA A 53 -14.99 -12.84 -18.44
N GLN A 54 -15.93 -13.76 -18.29
CA GLN A 54 -16.48 -14.14 -17.00
C GLN A 54 -15.46 -14.90 -16.14
N GLN A 55 -14.64 -15.75 -16.74
CA GLN A 55 -13.56 -16.45 -16.04
C GLN A 55 -12.45 -15.49 -15.56
N ALA A 56 -12.04 -14.53 -16.39
CA ALA A 56 -11.11 -13.48 -16.01
C ALA A 56 -11.67 -12.64 -14.84
N SER A 57 -12.92 -12.19 -14.95
CA SER A 57 -13.59 -11.43 -13.88
C SER A 57 -13.71 -12.21 -12.55
N ARG A 58 -13.87 -13.54 -12.62
CA ARG A 58 -13.89 -14.41 -11.42
C ARG A 58 -12.48 -14.56 -10.83
N ALA A 59 -11.45 -14.68 -11.65
CA ALA A 59 -10.05 -14.75 -11.20
C ALA A 59 -9.64 -13.43 -10.55
N ASP A 60 -9.93 -12.30 -11.16
CA ASP A 60 -9.65 -10.97 -10.57
C ASP A 60 -10.37 -10.81 -9.22
N SER A 61 -11.62 -11.25 -9.12
CA SER A 61 -12.38 -11.21 -7.87
C SER A 61 -11.79 -12.13 -6.79
N ALA A 62 -11.17 -13.26 -7.16
CA ALA A 62 -10.50 -14.14 -6.20
C ALA A 62 -9.21 -13.51 -5.67
N LEU A 63 -8.40 -12.90 -6.54
CA LEU A 63 -7.17 -12.19 -6.16
C LEU A 63 -7.47 -11.02 -5.22
N LEU A 64 -8.51 -10.24 -5.50
CA LEU A 64 -8.92 -9.14 -4.63
C LEU A 64 -9.39 -9.64 -3.26
N ARG A 65 -10.14 -10.75 -3.20
CA ARG A 65 -10.54 -11.35 -1.91
C ARG A 65 -9.36 -11.88 -1.11
N GLU A 66 -8.40 -12.54 -1.77
CA GLU A 66 -7.16 -12.99 -1.11
C GLU A 66 -6.39 -11.80 -0.56
N ALA A 67 -6.19 -10.76 -1.37
CA ALA A 67 -5.48 -9.55 -0.96
C ALA A 67 -6.18 -8.86 0.23
N GLN A 68 -7.51 -8.75 0.18
CA GLN A 68 -8.30 -8.18 1.28
C GLN A 68 -8.16 -9.01 2.56
N GLU A 69 -8.18 -10.33 2.47
CA GLU A 69 -8.08 -11.20 3.64
C GLU A 69 -6.68 -11.16 4.29
N VAL A 70 -5.61 -11.20 3.48
CA VAL A 70 -4.24 -11.05 3.98
C VAL A 70 -4.07 -9.68 4.64
N LEU A 71 -4.52 -8.63 3.97
CA LEU A 71 -4.45 -7.26 4.50
C LEU A 71 -5.26 -7.12 5.79
N ARG A 72 -6.47 -7.67 5.86
CA ARG A 72 -7.33 -7.63 7.04
C ARG A 72 -6.63 -8.24 8.26
N GLN A 73 -6.05 -9.42 8.11
CA GLN A 73 -5.34 -10.09 9.20
C GLN A 73 -4.15 -9.28 9.72
N LEU A 74 -3.44 -8.58 8.85
CA LEU A 74 -2.34 -7.70 9.25
C LEU A 74 -2.84 -6.38 9.85
N ALA A 75 -3.77 -5.69 9.17
CA ALA A 75 -4.26 -4.37 9.58
C ALA A 75 -5.04 -4.41 10.90
N GLU A 76 -5.77 -5.48 11.19
CA GLU A 76 -6.51 -5.65 12.43
C GLU A 76 -5.64 -6.13 13.61
N THR A 77 -4.40 -6.60 13.35
CA THR A 77 -3.44 -6.96 14.39
C THR A 77 -2.71 -5.72 14.88
N TYR A 78 -2.70 -5.50 16.21
CA TYR A 78 -2.06 -4.36 16.84
C TYR A 78 -0.55 -4.55 16.98
N GLY A 79 0.21 -3.48 16.75
CA GLY A 79 1.67 -3.51 16.82
C GLY A 79 2.27 -2.11 16.72
N VAL A 80 2.08 -1.30 17.77
CA VAL A 80 2.73 0.02 17.89
C VAL A 80 4.24 -0.16 17.89
N SER A 81 4.99 0.80 17.34
CA SER A 81 6.46 0.80 17.33
C SER A 81 7.04 0.44 18.70
N GLY A 82 7.77 -0.67 18.77
CA GLY A 82 8.29 -1.27 19.99
C GLY A 82 7.41 -2.39 20.57
N HIS A 83 6.21 -2.64 20.01
CA HIS A 83 5.26 -3.65 20.48
C HIS A 83 4.77 -4.56 19.32
N GLU A 84 5.65 -4.92 18.39
CA GLU A 84 5.30 -5.55 17.10
C GLU A 84 5.14 -7.08 17.15
N THR A 85 5.31 -7.71 18.31
CA THR A 85 5.35 -9.19 18.42
C THR A 85 4.16 -9.87 17.76
N ALA A 86 2.93 -9.40 18.02
CA ALA A 86 1.73 -10.01 17.47
C ALA A 86 1.66 -9.91 15.93
N VAL A 87 2.15 -8.79 15.37
CA VAL A 87 2.17 -8.59 13.91
C VAL A 87 3.25 -9.45 13.25
N ARG A 88 4.43 -9.56 13.85
CA ARG A 88 5.48 -10.47 13.37
C ARG A 88 4.97 -11.91 13.29
N GLU A 89 4.27 -12.36 14.32
CA GLU A 89 3.63 -13.68 14.33
C GLU A 89 2.56 -13.79 13.24
N ALA A 90 1.78 -12.74 12.99
CA ALA A 90 0.81 -12.73 11.90
C ALA A 90 1.49 -12.82 10.53
N VAL A 91 2.58 -12.08 10.30
CA VAL A 91 3.41 -12.21 9.09
C VAL A 91 3.87 -13.65 8.91
N ILE A 92 4.48 -14.25 9.94
CA ILE A 92 5.00 -15.62 9.89
C ILE A 92 3.90 -16.63 9.55
N ARG A 93 2.73 -16.51 10.17
CA ARG A 93 1.57 -17.39 9.86
C ARG A 93 1.04 -17.27 8.44
N LEU A 94 1.17 -16.09 7.84
CA LEU A 94 0.65 -15.78 6.50
C LEU A 94 1.61 -16.14 5.38
N LEU A 95 2.88 -16.41 5.70
CA LEU A 95 3.88 -16.82 4.72
C LEU A 95 3.53 -18.18 4.09
N PRO A 96 3.96 -18.43 2.84
CA PRO A 96 3.77 -19.76 2.25
C PRO A 96 4.54 -20.84 3.03
N PRO A 97 4.03 -22.10 3.08
CA PRO A 97 4.64 -23.16 3.90
C PRO A 97 6.09 -23.48 3.59
N TRP A 98 6.55 -23.18 2.40
CA TRP A 98 7.95 -23.41 1.98
C TRP A 98 8.90 -22.29 2.45
N ALA A 99 8.38 -21.13 2.84
CA ALA A 99 9.20 -20.06 3.39
C ALA A 99 9.74 -20.46 4.76
N SER A 100 11.01 -20.20 4.98
CA SER A 100 11.68 -20.50 6.26
C SER A 100 12.04 -19.17 6.93
N PRO A 101 11.08 -18.49 7.59
CA PRO A 101 11.34 -17.21 8.22
C PRO A 101 12.25 -17.37 9.43
N THR A 102 13.13 -16.37 9.61
CA THR A 102 13.89 -16.19 10.84
C THR A 102 13.54 -14.85 11.47
N VAL A 103 13.72 -14.72 12.76
CA VAL A 103 13.58 -13.45 13.47
C VAL A 103 14.96 -13.03 13.95
N ASP A 104 15.43 -11.86 13.54
CA ASP A 104 16.73 -11.36 13.98
C ASP A 104 16.67 -10.73 15.39
N SER A 105 17.82 -10.34 15.93
CA SER A 105 17.90 -9.79 17.28
C SER A 105 17.28 -8.40 17.44
N ALA A 106 17.02 -7.67 16.34
CA ALA A 106 16.24 -6.44 16.38
C ALA A 106 14.73 -6.71 16.40
N GLY A 107 14.33 -7.94 16.01
CA GLY A 107 12.94 -8.35 15.90
C GLY A 107 12.38 -8.32 14.47
N ASN A 108 13.19 -8.08 13.45
CA ASN A 108 12.74 -8.15 12.07
C ASN A 108 12.44 -9.61 11.69
N VAL A 109 11.44 -9.81 10.84
CA VAL A 109 11.21 -11.10 10.17
C VAL A 109 11.97 -11.12 8.85
N VAL A 110 12.72 -12.17 8.60
CA VAL A 110 13.57 -12.30 7.41
C VAL A 110 13.27 -13.61 6.69
N VAL A 111 13.03 -13.54 5.39
CA VAL A 111 12.97 -14.69 4.47
C VAL A 111 14.02 -14.52 3.40
N ARG A 112 14.91 -15.48 3.27
CA ARG A 112 15.94 -15.50 2.25
C ARG A 112 15.65 -16.55 1.19
N LEU A 113 15.73 -16.16 -0.07
CA LEU A 113 15.49 -17.00 -1.23
C LEU A 113 16.69 -16.96 -2.16
N GLY A 114 16.88 -18.02 -2.94
CA GLY A 114 17.98 -18.13 -3.89
C GLY A 114 19.35 -18.09 -3.19
N HIS A 115 20.40 -17.96 -3.99
CA HIS A 115 21.78 -17.93 -3.51
C HIS A 115 22.68 -17.22 -4.54
N GLY A 116 23.87 -16.80 -4.07
CA GLY A 116 24.82 -16.10 -4.94
C GLY A 116 24.55 -14.60 -5.06
N GLU A 117 25.38 -13.96 -5.85
CA GLU A 117 25.35 -12.51 -6.08
C GLU A 117 24.75 -12.17 -7.45
N PRO A 118 24.25 -10.96 -7.63
CA PRO A 118 24.06 -9.91 -6.63
C PRO A 118 22.84 -10.17 -5.72
N LEU A 119 22.85 -9.58 -4.51
CA LEU A 119 21.74 -9.61 -3.55
C LEU A 119 20.81 -8.43 -3.76
N ALA A 120 19.49 -8.68 -3.75
CA ALA A 120 18.45 -7.66 -3.61
C ALA A 120 17.69 -7.80 -2.28
N VAL A 121 17.22 -6.70 -1.74
CA VAL A 121 16.44 -6.67 -0.50
C VAL A 121 15.08 -6.03 -0.79
N PHE A 122 14.00 -6.64 -0.34
CA PHE A 122 12.68 -6.03 -0.24
C PHE A 122 12.39 -5.78 1.24
N VAL A 123 11.96 -4.59 1.60
CA VAL A 123 11.67 -4.23 2.99
C VAL A 123 10.33 -3.51 3.10
N ALA A 124 9.51 -3.92 4.09
CA ALA A 124 8.24 -3.32 4.48
C ALA A 124 8.16 -3.32 6.01
N HIS A 125 7.59 -2.29 6.63
CA HIS A 125 7.58 -2.24 8.09
C HIS A 125 6.30 -2.82 8.70
N VAL A 126 6.45 -3.46 9.88
CA VAL A 126 5.34 -4.08 10.60
C VAL A 126 4.76 -3.21 11.70
N ASP A 127 5.46 -2.19 12.13
CA ASP A 127 4.96 -1.31 13.17
C ASP A 127 3.88 -0.34 12.67
N GLU A 128 3.25 0.30 13.58
CA GLU A 128 2.21 1.29 13.37
C GLU A 128 2.32 2.44 14.36
N LEU A 129 1.83 3.58 13.96
CA LEU A 129 1.66 4.74 14.82
C LEU A 129 0.78 4.45 16.04
N GLY A 130 1.09 5.06 17.15
CA GLY A 130 0.29 4.95 18.36
C GLY A 130 0.90 5.73 19.50
N TYR A 131 0.53 5.35 20.71
CA TYR A 131 1.05 5.95 21.92
C TYR A 131 1.59 4.87 22.87
N GLU A 132 2.39 5.33 23.83
CA GLU A 132 2.86 4.57 24.96
C GLU A 132 2.50 5.32 26.25
N VAL A 133 2.02 4.60 27.27
CA VAL A 133 1.76 5.15 28.58
C VAL A 133 3.08 5.52 29.24
N THR A 134 3.25 6.80 29.60
CA THR A 134 4.45 7.25 30.33
C THR A 134 4.20 7.32 31.82
N GLN A 135 2.97 7.64 32.23
CA GLN A 135 2.60 7.80 33.62
C GLN A 135 1.10 7.60 33.85
N ILE A 136 0.74 7.00 34.98
CA ILE A 136 -0.61 7.00 35.51
C ILE A 136 -0.69 8.14 36.55
N ARG A 137 -1.60 9.08 36.33
CA ARG A 137 -1.78 10.24 37.18
C ARG A 137 -2.56 9.88 38.46
N GLU A 138 -2.55 10.77 39.46
CA GLU A 138 -3.30 10.57 40.70
C GLU A 138 -4.80 10.52 40.46
N ASP A 139 -5.31 11.22 39.46
CA ASP A 139 -6.73 11.21 39.03
C ASP A 139 -7.11 9.99 38.16
N GLY A 140 -6.20 9.05 37.94
CA GLY A 140 -6.39 7.82 37.17
C GLY A 140 -6.17 7.95 35.67
N ARG A 141 -6.04 9.16 35.10
CA ARG A 141 -5.80 9.36 33.67
C ARG A 141 -4.37 8.99 33.29
N LEU A 142 -4.17 8.62 32.03
CA LEU A 142 -2.89 8.21 31.47
C LEU A 142 -2.22 9.38 30.76
N GLU A 143 -0.95 9.61 31.03
CA GLU A 143 -0.08 10.45 30.22
C GLU A 143 0.58 9.61 29.13
N LEU A 144 0.74 10.19 27.94
CA LEU A 144 1.10 9.49 26.74
C LEU A 144 2.33 10.09 26.06
N ARG A 145 3.13 9.24 25.46
CA ARG A 145 4.17 9.59 24.49
C ARG A 145 3.80 9.06 23.13
N ALA A 146 3.84 9.89 22.08
CA ALA A 146 3.64 9.44 20.70
C ALA A 146 4.75 8.48 20.26
N ARG A 147 4.37 7.45 19.54
CA ARG A 147 5.23 6.53 18.82
C ARG A 147 5.00 6.74 17.35
N GLY A 148 5.87 7.52 16.71
CA GLY A 148 5.80 7.96 15.32
C GLY A 148 5.24 9.38 15.15
N GLY A 149 5.16 9.82 13.90
CA GLY A 149 4.81 11.18 13.51
C GLY A 149 3.37 11.33 13.03
N PHE A 150 2.48 11.89 13.86
CA PHE A 150 1.09 12.13 13.49
C PHE A 150 0.49 13.31 14.26
N TYR A 151 -0.72 13.72 13.88
CA TYR A 151 -1.41 14.84 14.51
C TYR A 151 -2.28 14.35 15.69
N PRO A 152 -1.94 14.68 16.94
CA PRO A 152 -2.73 14.27 18.12
C PRO A 152 -4.21 14.69 18.07
N SER A 153 -4.53 15.76 17.34
CA SER A 153 -5.92 16.23 17.15
C SER A 153 -6.81 15.24 16.42
N LEU A 154 -6.25 14.31 15.65
CA LEU A 154 -7.01 13.25 14.97
C LEU A 154 -7.47 12.14 15.92
N TYR A 155 -6.95 12.11 17.15
CA TYR A 155 -7.28 11.11 18.17
C TYR A 155 -8.18 11.68 19.26
N GLU A 156 -8.27 13.00 19.38
CA GLU A 156 -9.02 13.68 20.42
C GLU A 156 -10.52 13.39 20.33
N GLY A 157 -11.09 12.90 21.41
CA GLY A 157 -12.51 12.52 21.47
C GLY A 157 -12.82 11.12 20.95
N GLU A 158 -11.82 10.39 20.50
CA GLU A 158 -11.98 9.05 19.93
C GLU A 158 -11.82 7.95 20.98
N PRO A 159 -12.36 6.74 20.74
CA PRO A 159 -12.13 5.58 21.60
C PRO A 159 -10.64 5.24 21.68
N ALA A 160 -10.17 4.86 22.85
CA ALA A 160 -8.82 4.36 23.08
C ALA A 160 -8.83 2.88 23.46
N LEU A 161 -7.73 2.20 23.23
CA LEU A 161 -7.49 0.83 23.65
C LEU A 161 -6.07 0.74 24.23
N VAL A 162 -5.97 0.43 25.52
CA VAL A 162 -4.69 0.24 26.22
C VAL A 162 -4.33 -1.25 26.16
N HIS A 163 -3.19 -1.58 25.59
CA HIS A 163 -2.71 -2.95 25.41
C HIS A 163 -1.87 -3.35 26.62
N THR A 164 -2.51 -3.98 27.60
CA THR A 164 -1.84 -4.49 28.80
C THR A 164 -1.26 -5.89 28.54
N ALA A 165 -0.50 -6.42 29.49
CA ALA A 165 -0.04 -7.83 29.46
C ALA A 165 -1.21 -8.83 29.51
N GLY A 166 -2.40 -8.40 29.94
CA GLY A 166 -3.63 -9.18 29.94
C GLY A 166 -4.55 -8.81 28.78
N ALA A 167 -5.85 -8.70 29.04
CA ALA A 167 -6.80 -8.23 28.06
C ALA A 167 -6.64 -6.72 27.82
N PRO A 168 -6.84 -6.23 26.59
CA PRO A 168 -6.84 -4.81 26.32
C PRO A 168 -7.93 -4.09 27.12
N VAL A 169 -7.60 -2.91 27.66
CA VAL A 169 -8.50 -2.08 28.45
C VAL A 169 -9.05 -0.95 27.60
N PRO A 170 -10.38 -0.83 27.41
CA PRO A 170 -10.97 0.28 26.69
C PRO A 170 -10.87 1.59 27.48
N GLY A 171 -10.78 2.70 26.75
CA GLY A 171 -10.75 4.04 27.29
C GLY A 171 -11.19 5.06 26.23
N VAL A 172 -10.94 6.32 26.48
CA VAL A 172 -11.17 7.40 25.54
C VAL A 172 -9.97 8.35 25.52
N PHE A 173 -9.60 8.81 24.34
CA PHE A 173 -8.70 9.95 24.20
C PHE A 173 -9.47 11.20 24.63
N ALA A 174 -9.21 11.65 25.84
CA ALA A 174 -9.99 12.71 26.46
C ALA A 174 -9.96 14.00 25.64
N PRO A 175 -11.11 14.65 25.38
CA PRO A 175 -11.13 15.98 24.79
C PRO A 175 -10.26 16.92 25.62
N ARG A 176 -9.44 17.71 24.94
CA ARG A 176 -8.63 18.73 25.59
C ARG A 176 -9.53 19.93 25.94
N ASP A 177 -9.23 20.62 27.03
CA ASP A 177 -9.98 21.81 27.50
C ASP A 177 -9.77 23.00 26.52
N THR A 178 -10.06 22.76 25.25
CA THR A 178 -9.93 23.74 24.16
C THR A 178 -11.26 24.03 23.49
N VAL A 179 -12.32 23.31 23.85
CA VAL A 179 -13.67 23.53 23.31
C VAL A 179 -14.19 24.89 23.77
N GLY A 180 -14.52 25.76 22.80
CA GLY A 180 -14.99 27.12 23.09
C GLY A 180 -13.90 28.14 23.46
N GLN A 181 -12.62 27.76 23.43
CA GLN A 181 -11.49 28.65 23.66
C GLN A 181 -10.79 29.02 22.34
N ALA A 182 -10.14 30.18 22.33
CA ALA A 182 -9.27 30.54 21.21
C ALA A 182 -8.18 29.47 20.99
N PRO A 183 -7.77 29.18 19.75
CA PRO A 183 -6.74 28.21 19.46
C PRO A 183 -5.45 28.52 20.25
N ARG A 184 -5.01 27.60 21.09
CA ARG A 184 -3.74 27.73 21.81
C ARG A 184 -2.58 27.41 20.87
N ARG A 185 -1.52 28.19 20.98
CA ARG A 185 -0.28 27.96 20.23
C ARG A 185 0.34 26.58 20.56
N THR A 186 0.11 26.09 21.78
CA THR A 186 0.50 24.75 22.24
C THR A 186 -0.68 24.17 23.02
N PRO A 187 -1.47 23.27 22.41
CA PRO A 187 -2.57 22.63 23.12
C PRO A 187 -2.02 21.73 24.25
N PRO A 188 -2.82 21.48 25.32
CA PRO A 188 -2.45 20.51 26.35
C PRO A 188 -2.12 19.13 25.76
N ALA A 189 -1.29 18.36 26.45
CA ALA A 189 -1.01 16.98 26.06
C ALA A 189 -2.29 16.14 26.04
N LEU A 190 -2.42 15.28 25.02
CA LEU A 190 -3.51 14.32 24.92
C LEU A 190 -3.38 13.28 26.03
N ARG A 191 -4.49 12.89 26.65
CA ARG A 191 -4.54 11.88 27.72
C ARG A 191 -5.60 10.84 27.41
N VAL A 192 -5.45 9.67 28.03
CA VAL A 192 -6.50 8.65 28.00
C VAL A 192 -7.17 8.56 29.37
N ASP A 193 -8.48 8.52 29.34
CA ASP A 193 -9.34 8.23 30.47
C ASP A 193 -9.92 6.82 30.32
N VAL A 194 -9.69 5.97 31.31
CA VAL A 194 -10.19 4.57 31.37
C VAL A 194 -11.35 4.41 32.34
N GLY A 195 -11.98 5.52 32.76
CA GLY A 195 -13.16 5.55 33.62
C GLY A 195 -12.87 5.43 35.12
N THR A 196 -11.61 5.40 35.54
CA THR A 196 -11.20 5.35 36.95
C THR A 196 -11.03 6.75 37.54
N ARG A 197 -10.90 6.84 38.86
CA ARG A 197 -10.72 8.11 39.56
C ARG A 197 -9.48 8.17 40.47
N SER A 198 -8.61 7.16 40.38
CA SER A 198 -7.36 7.14 41.13
C SER A 198 -6.32 6.28 40.41
N ARG A 199 -5.06 6.56 40.67
CA ARG A 199 -3.92 5.75 40.21
C ARG A 199 -4.09 4.28 40.56
N ALA A 200 -4.40 3.98 41.84
CA ALA A 200 -4.56 2.61 42.32
C ALA A 200 -5.66 1.86 41.56
N ALA A 201 -6.78 2.50 41.26
CA ALA A 201 -7.88 1.90 40.50
C ALA A 201 -7.46 1.61 39.04
N THR A 202 -6.68 2.49 38.42
CA THR A 202 -6.16 2.28 37.08
C THR A 202 -5.13 1.15 37.05
N GLU A 203 -4.21 1.11 38.01
CA GLU A 203 -3.23 0.04 38.15
C GLU A 203 -3.86 -1.34 38.40
N ALA A 204 -5.02 -1.36 39.10
CA ALA A 204 -5.78 -2.59 39.30
C ALA A 204 -6.38 -3.17 38.03
N LEU A 205 -6.55 -2.37 36.97
CA LEU A 205 -6.91 -2.84 35.62
C LEU A 205 -5.75 -3.52 34.86
N GLY A 206 -4.55 -3.58 35.46
CA GLY A 206 -3.37 -4.14 34.87
C GLY A 206 -2.54 -3.14 34.03
N ILE A 207 -2.96 -1.89 33.93
CA ILE A 207 -2.26 -0.86 33.16
C ILE A 207 -0.95 -0.48 33.86
N ARG A 208 0.11 -0.32 33.04
CA ARG A 208 1.46 0.06 33.49
C ARG A 208 2.06 1.11 32.56
N ALA A 209 3.04 1.84 33.05
CA ALA A 209 3.93 2.61 32.18
C ALA A 209 4.64 1.64 31.21
N GLY A 210 4.75 2.03 29.94
CA GLY A 210 5.25 1.20 28.86
C GLY A 210 4.16 0.51 28.04
N ASP A 211 2.91 0.43 28.51
CA ASP A 211 1.82 -0.16 27.72
C ASP A 211 1.52 0.67 26.48
N ALA A 212 1.31 -0.01 25.34
CA ALA A 212 0.92 0.65 24.11
C ALA A 212 -0.56 1.10 24.16
N VAL A 213 -0.85 2.18 23.46
CA VAL A 213 -2.22 2.71 23.34
C VAL A 213 -2.52 3.02 21.89
N THR A 214 -3.67 2.54 21.43
CA THR A 214 -4.19 2.77 20.08
C THR A 214 -5.65 3.15 20.10
N MET A 215 -6.22 3.38 18.92
CA MET A 215 -7.67 3.32 18.70
C MET A 215 -8.07 1.89 18.33
N PRO A 216 -9.30 1.44 18.63
CA PRO A 216 -9.87 0.26 18.01
C PRO A 216 -9.82 0.37 16.49
N LYS A 217 -9.60 -0.75 15.79
CA LYS A 217 -9.50 -0.76 14.33
C LYS A 217 -10.16 -1.97 13.68
N ALA A 218 -10.62 -1.77 12.46
CA ALA A 218 -11.14 -2.80 11.58
C ALA A 218 -10.85 -2.39 10.13
N LEU A 219 -10.70 -3.36 9.24
CA LEU A 219 -10.64 -3.13 7.79
C LEU A 219 -12.07 -3.00 7.26
N VAL A 220 -12.44 -1.81 6.82
CA VAL A 220 -13.78 -1.50 6.33
C VAL A 220 -13.79 -1.33 4.82
N ALA A 221 -14.71 -2.04 4.13
CA ALA A 221 -14.91 -1.89 2.71
C ALA A 221 -15.59 -0.55 2.37
N LEU A 222 -15.06 0.13 1.36
CA LEU A 222 -15.63 1.33 0.78
C LEU A 222 -16.19 1.05 -0.62
N ALA A 223 -16.62 2.10 -1.31
CA ALA A 223 -17.12 1.96 -2.68
C ALA A 223 -16.04 1.43 -3.66
N GLY A 224 -16.44 0.50 -4.51
CA GLY A 224 -15.54 -0.16 -5.47
C GLY A 224 -14.63 -1.19 -4.80
N ALA A 225 -13.34 -1.17 -5.11
CA ALA A 225 -12.34 -2.04 -4.52
C ALA A 225 -11.53 -1.35 -3.41
N ARG A 226 -12.04 -0.25 -2.84
CA ARG A 226 -11.34 0.51 -1.82
C ARG A 226 -11.65 -0.02 -0.43
N VAL A 227 -10.66 0.12 0.44
CA VAL A 227 -10.77 -0.21 1.87
C VAL A 227 -10.19 0.93 2.69
N THR A 228 -10.63 1.03 3.94
CA THR A 228 -10.07 1.95 4.93
C THR A 228 -9.77 1.20 6.21
N ALA A 229 -8.67 1.53 6.81
CA ALA A 229 -8.30 1.14 8.17
C ALA A 229 -7.24 2.10 8.70
N ARG A 230 -6.98 2.04 9.99
CA ARG A 230 -5.75 2.55 10.58
C ARG A 230 -4.61 1.58 10.30
N SER A 231 -3.41 2.07 10.09
CA SER A 231 -2.18 1.27 9.85
C SER A 231 -2.17 0.48 8.52
N LEU A 232 -2.81 0.97 7.46
CA LEU A 232 -2.52 0.47 6.12
C LEU A 232 -1.05 0.75 5.78
N ASP A 233 -0.53 1.83 6.29
CA ASP A 233 0.88 2.18 6.42
C ASP A 233 1.53 1.38 7.57
N ASP A 234 2.43 0.38 7.34
CA ASP A 234 2.70 -0.22 6.01
C ASP A 234 2.28 -1.71 5.98
N ARG A 235 1.12 -2.02 6.61
CA ARG A 235 0.57 -3.39 6.55
C ARG A 235 0.22 -3.80 5.12
N ALA A 236 -0.02 -2.81 4.23
CA ALA A 236 -0.26 -3.09 2.82
C ALA A 236 1.02 -3.50 2.09
N GLY A 237 2.16 -2.87 2.35
CA GLY A 237 3.45 -3.32 1.82
C GLY A 237 3.83 -4.72 2.36
N CYS A 238 3.60 -4.96 3.66
CA CYS A 238 3.75 -6.29 4.24
C CYS A 238 2.89 -7.33 3.52
N ALA A 239 1.62 -7.02 3.25
CA ALA A 239 0.70 -7.90 2.52
C ALA A 239 1.17 -8.14 1.07
N ALA A 240 1.65 -7.08 0.38
CA ALA A 240 2.16 -7.20 -0.99
C ALA A 240 3.35 -8.17 -1.07
N GLN A 241 4.30 -8.11 -0.13
CA GLN A 241 5.41 -9.04 -0.05
C GLN A 241 4.93 -10.48 0.17
N ILE A 242 3.98 -10.71 1.09
CA ILE A 242 3.42 -12.05 1.37
C ILE A 242 2.70 -12.60 0.12
N LEU A 243 1.87 -11.78 -0.53
CA LEU A 243 1.16 -12.17 -1.75
C LEU A 243 2.11 -12.50 -2.90
N ALA A 244 3.18 -11.74 -3.07
CA ALA A 244 4.23 -12.02 -4.04
C ALA A 244 4.90 -13.35 -3.75
N LEU A 245 5.32 -13.59 -2.50
CA LEU A 245 5.95 -14.85 -2.08
C LEU A 245 5.06 -16.07 -2.34
N ARG A 246 3.75 -15.99 -2.12
CA ARG A 246 2.80 -17.07 -2.40
C ARG A 246 2.75 -17.49 -3.87
N ARG A 247 3.17 -16.61 -4.79
CA ARG A 247 3.14 -16.82 -6.24
C ARG A 247 4.50 -17.18 -6.83
N LEU A 248 5.58 -17.03 -6.05
CA LEU A 248 6.93 -17.35 -6.49
C LEU A 248 7.20 -18.87 -6.44
N ASP A 249 7.94 -19.37 -7.43
CA ASP A 249 8.62 -20.65 -7.32
C ASP A 249 10.06 -20.43 -6.79
N PRO A 250 10.35 -20.76 -5.54
CA PRO A 250 11.67 -20.54 -4.95
C PRO A 250 12.79 -21.32 -5.67
N ARG A 251 12.47 -22.40 -6.40
CA ARG A 251 13.43 -23.20 -7.15
C ARG A 251 13.88 -22.54 -8.45
N ALA A 252 13.09 -21.61 -8.97
CA ALA A 252 13.40 -20.87 -10.18
C ALA A 252 14.38 -19.71 -9.96
N LEU A 253 14.62 -19.32 -8.70
CA LEU A 253 15.44 -18.16 -8.36
C LEU A 253 16.92 -18.49 -8.46
N ARG A 254 17.64 -17.67 -9.24
CA ARG A 254 19.07 -17.86 -9.53
C ARG A 254 19.99 -17.01 -8.68
N ARG A 255 19.46 -15.95 -8.05
CA ARG A 255 20.21 -14.97 -7.25
C ARG A 255 19.56 -14.79 -5.90
N ALA A 256 20.33 -14.28 -4.96
CA ALA A 256 19.83 -14.06 -3.62
C ALA A 256 18.85 -12.90 -3.55
N VAL A 257 17.73 -13.14 -2.88
CA VAL A 257 16.73 -12.12 -2.54
C VAL A 257 16.38 -12.27 -1.06
N VAL A 258 16.37 -11.16 -0.35
CA VAL A 258 15.92 -11.09 1.04
C VAL A 258 14.61 -10.32 1.09
N PHE A 259 13.60 -10.92 1.72
CA PHE A 259 12.38 -10.25 2.14
C PHE A 259 12.51 -9.94 3.63
N LEU A 260 12.31 -8.68 3.98
CA LEU A 260 12.46 -8.14 5.32
C LEU A 260 11.14 -7.49 5.74
N TRP A 261 10.62 -7.88 6.89
CA TRP A 261 9.56 -7.17 7.59
C TRP A 261 10.19 -6.49 8.81
N SER A 262 10.45 -5.20 8.68
CA SER A 262 11.19 -4.40 9.65
C SER A 262 10.32 -3.94 10.81
N VAL A 263 10.95 -3.66 11.93
CA VAL A 263 10.33 -3.11 13.14
C VAL A 263 10.79 -1.69 13.37
N ARG A 264 9.99 -0.88 14.07
CA ARG A 264 10.29 0.50 14.51
C ARG A 264 10.76 1.42 13.37
N GLU A 265 10.09 1.31 12.22
CA GLU A 265 10.27 2.25 11.10
C GLU A 265 9.85 3.65 11.53
N GLU A 266 8.64 3.78 12.07
CA GLU A 266 7.96 5.01 12.46
C GLU A 266 8.67 5.82 13.54
N THR A 267 9.60 5.20 14.25
CA THR A 267 10.43 5.82 15.29
C THR A 267 11.90 6.01 14.90
N GLY A 268 12.23 5.77 13.63
CA GLY A 268 13.55 6.11 13.08
C GLY A 268 14.26 4.99 12.34
N LEU A 269 13.54 4.12 11.61
CA LEU A 269 14.08 3.06 10.74
C LEU A 269 14.97 2.05 11.50
N GLU A 270 14.71 1.79 12.78
CA GLU A 270 15.66 1.05 13.64
C GLU A 270 15.89 -0.38 13.12
N GLY A 271 14.81 -1.09 12.75
CA GLY A 271 14.90 -2.43 12.22
C GLY A 271 15.64 -2.49 10.88
N ALA A 272 15.34 -1.55 9.98
CA ALA A 272 16.01 -1.47 8.69
C ALA A 272 17.50 -1.11 8.83
N ARG A 273 17.85 -0.21 9.74
CA ARG A 273 19.26 0.12 10.04
C ARG A 273 20.04 -1.08 10.53
N PHE A 274 19.44 -1.85 11.45
CA PHE A 274 20.04 -3.09 11.94
C PHE A 274 20.23 -4.10 10.80
N ALA A 275 19.20 -4.32 9.96
CA ALA A 275 19.29 -5.23 8.82
C ALA A 275 20.31 -4.76 7.78
N ALA A 276 20.37 -3.47 7.48
CA ALA A 276 21.33 -2.91 6.54
C ALA A 276 22.78 -3.13 6.98
N GLU A 277 23.08 -2.94 8.28
CA GLU A 277 24.40 -3.21 8.85
C GLU A 277 24.76 -4.70 8.75
N ARG A 278 23.83 -5.58 9.06
CA ARG A 278 24.02 -7.04 9.01
C ARG A 278 24.20 -7.59 7.61
N LEU A 279 23.51 -7.01 6.62
CA LEU A 279 23.58 -7.42 5.22
C LEU A 279 24.72 -6.72 4.44
N ALA A 280 25.30 -5.62 4.96
CA ALA A 280 26.36 -4.89 4.29
C ALA A 280 27.57 -5.77 3.83
N PRO A 281 28.04 -6.76 4.62
CA PRO A 281 29.11 -7.67 4.18
C PRO A 281 28.75 -8.57 2.97
N GLU A 282 27.46 -8.72 2.66
CA GLU A 282 26.98 -9.48 1.52
C GLU A 282 26.81 -8.61 0.26
N HIS A 283 27.19 -7.32 0.34
CA HIS A 283 27.16 -6.36 -0.77
C HIS A 283 25.82 -6.31 -1.52
N PRO A 284 24.67 -6.09 -0.85
CA PRO A 284 23.42 -5.91 -1.55
C PRO A 284 23.53 -4.73 -2.52
N VAL A 285 23.04 -4.90 -3.73
CA VAL A 285 23.17 -3.86 -4.78
C VAL A 285 21.91 -3.01 -4.90
N ARG A 286 20.77 -3.52 -4.43
CA ARG A 286 19.48 -2.82 -4.47
C ARG A 286 18.65 -3.16 -3.24
N VAL A 287 17.96 -2.13 -2.75
CA VAL A 287 16.86 -2.28 -1.82
C VAL A 287 15.59 -1.73 -2.47
N TYR A 288 14.50 -2.47 -2.36
CA TYR A 288 13.16 -2.05 -2.74
C TYR A 288 12.37 -1.86 -1.45
N ALA A 289 12.30 -0.61 -0.97
CA ALA A 289 11.38 -0.30 0.11
C ALA A 289 9.96 -0.36 -0.44
N VAL A 290 9.13 -1.19 0.19
CA VAL A 290 7.72 -1.37 -0.16
C VAL A 290 6.93 -0.63 0.89
N ASP A 291 6.38 0.55 0.54
CA ASP A 291 5.89 1.48 1.54
C ASP A 291 4.79 2.40 0.95
N THR A 292 4.01 3.05 1.80
CA THR A 292 2.97 4.01 1.40
C THR A 292 3.54 5.12 0.52
N PHE A 293 2.92 5.38 -0.61
CA PHE A 293 3.10 6.62 -1.37
C PHE A 293 1.98 7.59 -0.95
N VAL A 294 2.35 8.66 -0.24
CA VAL A 294 1.38 9.71 0.14
C VAL A 294 0.82 10.35 -1.12
N SER A 295 -0.43 10.03 -1.44
CA SER A 295 -1.06 10.43 -2.69
C SER A 295 -1.70 11.78 -2.59
N SER A 296 -1.49 12.63 -3.59
CA SER A 296 -2.23 13.87 -3.80
C SER A 296 -3.61 13.68 -4.46
N ASP A 297 -4.06 12.45 -4.63
CA ASP A 297 -5.39 12.09 -5.15
C ASP A 297 -6.48 12.26 -4.09
N THR A 298 -6.40 13.26 -3.23
CA THR A 298 -7.48 13.60 -2.31
C THR A 298 -8.24 14.83 -2.79
N PRO A 299 -9.55 14.93 -2.55
CA PRO A 299 -10.31 16.12 -2.89
C PRO A 299 -9.94 17.35 -2.07
N LEU A 300 -9.28 17.17 -0.92
CA LEU A 300 -9.04 18.18 0.09
C LEU A 300 -7.62 18.74 0.08
N ASP A 301 -6.63 17.94 -0.34
CA ASP A 301 -5.24 18.34 -0.27
C ASP A 301 -4.79 19.15 -1.48
N PRO A 302 -3.96 20.19 -1.28
CA PRO A 302 -3.29 20.85 -2.38
C PRO A 302 -2.47 19.83 -3.18
N LYS A 303 -2.51 19.94 -4.51
CA LYS A 303 -1.68 19.11 -5.41
C LYS A 303 -0.24 19.61 -5.39
N THR A 304 0.52 19.25 -4.38
CA THR A 304 1.92 19.66 -4.19
C THR A 304 2.93 18.69 -4.79
N PHE A 305 2.51 17.46 -5.08
CA PHE A 305 3.37 16.40 -5.60
C PHE A 305 2.79 15.81 -6.90
N ALA A 306 3.55 14.93 -7.56
CA ALA A 306 3.03 14.16 -8.67
C ALA A 306 1.81 13.35 -8.22
N GLU A 307 0.74 13.44 -9.00
CA GLU A 307 -0.53 12.79 -8.68
C GLU A 307 -0.41 11.29 -8.92
N ALA A 308 -0.47 10.51 -7.83
CA ALA A 308 -0.62 9.06 -7.89
C ALA A 308 -2.06 8.69 -7.52
N ARG A 309 -2.82 8.19 -8.50
CA ARG A 309 -4.26 7.92 -8.31
C ARG A 309 -4.49 6.53 -7.78
N LEU A 310 -5.41 6.42 -6.81
CA LEU A 310 -5.89 5.13 -6.33
C LEU A 310 -6.58 4.35 -7.47
N GLY A 311 -6.27 3.06 -7.57
CA GLY A 311 -6.79 2.17 -8.60
C GLY A 311 -6.07 2.26 -9.95
N ARG A 312 -4.90 2.89 -9.99
CA ARG A 312 -4.06 3.01 -11.19
C ARG A 312 -2.74 2.24 -11.11
N GLY A 313 -2.60 1.41 -10.11
CA GLY A 313 -1.41 0.59 -9.87
C GLY A 313 -0.43 1.20 -8.88
N PRO A 314 0.61 0.42 -8.51
CA PRO A 314 1.66 0.86 -7.60
C PRO A 314 2.42 2.06 -8.14
N VAL A 315 3.20 2.69 -7.26
CA VAL A 315 3.99 3.88 -7.56
C VAL A 315 5.47 3.58 -7.34
N ALA A 316 6.31 3.85 -8.34
CA ALA A 316 7.75 3.97 -8.14
C ALA A 316 8.05 5.38 -7.61
N ARG A 317 8.69 5.50 -6.46
CA ARG A 317 9.10 6.79 -5.91
C ARG A 317 10.38 7.26 -6.62
N ALA A 318 10.28 8.32 -7.41
CA ALA A 318 11.45 8.93 -8.04
C ALA A 318 12.29 9.70 -7.00
N VAL A 319 11.61 10.42 -6.10
CA VAL A 319 12.22 11.24 -5.04
C VAL A 319 11.30 11.22 -3.82
N ASP A 320 11.88 11.11 -2.65
CA ASP A 320 11.24 11.39 -1.36
C ASP A 320 12.22 12.15 -0.44
N ASN A 321 11.88 12.30 0.86
CA ASN A 321 12.74 13.03 1.80
C ASN A 321 14.02 12.27 2.19
N GLY A 322 14.06 10.96 1.98
CA GLY A 322 15.16 10.08 2.38
C GLY A 322 16.05 9.64 1.23
N SER A 323 15.52 9.63 0.00
CA SER A 323 16.23 9.04 -1.14
C SER A 323 15.84 9.64 -2.50
N VAL A 324 16.74 9.41 -3.47
CA VAL A 324 16.52 9.67 -4.91
C VAL A 324 16.81 8.37 -5.65
N THR A 325 15.80 7.82 -6.30
CA THR A 325 15.98 6.63 -7.13
C THR A 325 16.89 6.93 -8.32
N PRO A 326 17.98 6.18 -8.53
CA PRO A 326 18.84 6.37 -9.70
C PRO A 326 18.03 6.27 -10.99
N PRO A 327 18.10 7.26 -11.91
CA PRO A 327 17.26 7.31 -13.11
C PRO A 327 17.29 6.03 -13.95
N ALA A 328 18.47 5.44 -14.14
CA ALA A 328 18.61 4.20 -14.91
C ALA A 328 17.88 3.00 -14.27
N LEU A 329 17.75 2.96 -12.93
CA LEU A 329 17.01 1.92 -12.24
C LEU A 329 15.50 2.17 -12.33
N LEU A 330 15.08 3.43 -12.24
CA LEU A 330 13.69 3.82 -12.45
C LEU A 330 13.22 3.46 -13.87
N ASP A 331 14.03 3.80 -14.91
CA ASP A 331 13.75 3.45 -16.30
C ASP A 331 13.67 1.93 -16.49
N SER A 332 14.55 1.17 -15.84
CA SER A 332 14.54 -0.31 -15.88
C SER A 332 13.27 -0.87 -15.26
N LEU A 333 12.80 -0.28 -14.15
CA LEU A 333 11.56 -0.68 -13.48
C LEU A 333 10.34 -0.39 -14.36
N VAL A 334 10.28 0.79 -14.96
CA VAL A 334 9.23 1.18 -15.91
C VAL A 334 9.22 0.26 -17.13
N ALA A 335 10.39 -0.07 -17.68
CA ALA A 335 10.52 -1.00 -18.81
C ALA A 335 10.03 -2.42 -18.43
N LEU A 336 10.35 -2.89 -17.22
CA LEU A 336 9.86 -4.17 -16.69
C LEU A 336 8.33 -4.19 -16.59
N ALA A 337 7.75 -3.17 -15.97
CA ALA A 337 6.31 -3.06 -15.80
C ALA A 337 5.60 -3.08 -17.17
N ARG A 338 6.11 -2.31 -18.14
CA ARG A 338 5.59 -2.32 -19.53
C ARG A 338 5.68 -3.70 -20.18
N ALA A 339 6.82 -4.37 -20.08
CA ALA A 339 7.04 -5.70 -20.66
C ALA A 339 6.09 -6.75 -20.06
N ARG A 340 5.77 -6.63 -18.77
CA ARG A 340 4.86 -7.51 -18.04
C ARG A 340 3.38 -7.04 -18.10
N ARG A 341 3.10 -5.90 -18.75
CA ARG A 341 1.78 -5.25 -18.84
C ARG A 341 1.18 -4.95 -17.45
N LEU A 342 2.04 -4.60 -16.50
CA LEU A 342 1.65 -4.19 -15.16
C LEU A 342 1.39 -2.68 -15.13
N PRO A 343 0.36 -2.21 -14.46
CA PRO A 343 0.20 -0.78 -14.21
C PRO A 343 1.32 -0.30 -13.29
N LEU A 344 1.90 0.84 -13.58
CA LEU A 344 2.91 1.49 -12.75
C LEU A 344 2.80 3.00 -12.93
N GLN A 345 2.75 3.71 -11.82
CA GLN A 345 2.85 5.16 -11.76
C GLN A 345 4.27 5.54 -11.30
N VAL A 346 4.69 6.77 -11.60
CA VAL A 346 5.95 7.33 -11.11
C VAL A 346 5.63 8.65 -10.44
N GLY A 347 6.17 8.88 -9.25
CA GLY A 347 5.86 10.09 -8.50
C GLY A 347 6.96 10.53 -7.56
N THR A 348 6.77 11.74 -7.04
CA THR A 348 7.54 12.32 -5.94
C THR A 348 6.61 12.49 -4.75
N THR A 349 7.05 12.11 -3.56
CA THR A 349 6.27 12.21 -2.32
C THR A 349 7.12 12.76 -1.19
N ASN A 350 6.50 13.07 -0.07
CA ASN A 350 7.19 13.37 1.19
C ASN A 350 7.27 12.09 2.06
N GLY A 351 7.92 12.20 3.20
CA GLY A 351 8.22 11.07 4.08
C GLY A 351 9.55 10.42 3.75
N GLY A 352 9.96 9.47 4.57
CA GLY A 352 11.09 8.59 4.32
C GLY A 352 10.66 7.21 3.91
N ASN A 353 11.57 6.26 3.95
CA ASN A 353 11.31 4.83 3.83
C ASN A 353 12.51 4.04 4.35
N ASP A 354 12.31 2.78 4.66
CA ASP A 354 13.33 1.87 5.20
C ASP A 354 14.54 1.66 4.27
N GLY A 355 14.36 1.81 2.95
CA GLY A 355 15.45 1.66 1.98
C GLY A 355 16.56 2.69 2.16
N SER A 356 16.23 3.88 2.67
CA SER A 356 17.21 4.93 2.95
C SER A 356 18.27 4.50 3.98
N ALA A 357 17.96 3.56 4.87
CA ALA A 357 18.92 3.01 5.82
C ALA A 357 20.07 2.23 5.15
N PHE A 358 19.83 1.70 3.94
CA PHE A 358 20.81 0.92 3.19
C PHE A 358 21.77 1.79 2.36
N THR A 359 21.36 3.01 2.02
CA THR A 359 22.14 3.89 1.11
C THR A 359 23.54 4.22 1.63
N ARG A 360 23.72 4.30 2.95
CA ARG A 360 25.02 4.50 3.60
C ARG A 360 26.04 3.39 3.33
N TYR A 361 25.58 2.22 2.88
CA TYR A 361 26.42 1.08 2.51
C TYR A 361 26.57 0.95 0.98
N GLY A 362 26.23 1.99 0.22
CA GLY A 362 26.32 2.00 -1.25
C GLY A 362 25.21 1.24 -1.97
N VAL A 363 24.16 0.84 -1.26
CA VAL A 363 23.01 0.15 -1.83
C VAL A 363 22.08 1.17 -2.51
N ALA A 364 21.69 0.91 -3.75
CA ALA A 364 20.71 1.76 -4.43
C ALA A 364 19.31 1.53 -3.86
N ASP A 365 18.68 2.59 -3.38
CA ASP A 365 17.29 2.58 -2.95
C ASP A 365 16.36 2.81 -4.15
N VAL A 366 15.41 1.89 -4.35
CA VAL A 366 14.42 1.91 -5.44
C VAL A 366 13.03 1.69 -4.81
N PRO A 367 12.47 2.68 -4.11
CA PRO A 367 11.23 2.49 -3.40
C PRO A 367 10.06 2.31 -4.35
N ILE A 368 9.23 1.31 -4.03
CA ILE A 368 7.97 1.02 -4.71
C ILE A 368 6.87 0.97 -3.67
N GLY A 369 5.67 1.42 -4.01
CA GLY A 369 4.64 1.43 -2.99
C GLY A 369 3.23 1.50 -3.56
N TRP A 370 2.28 1.60 -2.68
CA TRP A 370 0.87 1.75 -2.99
C TRP A 370 0.42 3.19 -2.75
N PRO A 371 -0.39 3.78 -3.65
CA PRO A 371 -0.90 5.13 -3.42
C PRO A 371 -1.93 5.10 -2.28
N GLY A 372 -1.67 5.86 -1.22
CA GLY A 372 -2.51 5.96 -0.03
C GLY A 372 -3.06 7.36 0.16
N ARG A 373 -4.33 7.48 0.57
CA ARG A 373 -4.92 8.72 1.07
C ARG A 373 -4.87 8.75 2.58
N TYR A 374 -4.72 9.95 3.14
CA TYR A 374 -4.81 10.21 4.57
C TYR A 374 -3.78 9.42 5.39
N SER A 375 -2.58 9.19 4.84
CA SER A 375 -1.47 8.54 5.54
C SER A 375 -1.22 9.20 6.91
N HIS A 376 -0.84 8.41 7.90
CA HIS A 376 -0.66 8.82 9.29
C HIS A 376 -1.93 9.32 9.98
N SER A 377 -3.11 8.88 9.49
CA SER A 377 -4.40 9.16 10.10
C SER A 377 -5.13 7.89 10.56
N PRO A 378 -6.17 8.01 11.38
CA PRO A 378 -6.99 6.87 11.76
C PRO A 378 -7.78 6.21 10.62
N VAL A 379 -7.81 6.81 9.43
CA VAL A 379 -8.72 6.44 8.32
C VAL A 379 -7.98 6.42 6.97
N GLU A 380 -6.85 5.77 6.89
CA GLU A 380 -6.12 5.60 5.64
C GLU A 380 -6.94 4.85 4.59
N VAL A 381 -6.76 5.17 3.32
CA VAL A 381 -7.54 4.57 2.22
C VAL A 381 -6.62 4.00 1.16
N LEU A 382 -6.86 2.74 0.80
CA LEU A 382 -6.18 1.98 -0.24
C LEU A 382 -7.19 1.43 -1.25
N ASP A 383 -6.77 1.26 -2.50
CA ASP A 383 -7.49 0.45 -3.49
C ASP A 383 -6.83 -0.94 -3.61
N LEU A 384 -7.58 -2.00 -3.36
CA LEU A 384 -7.07 -3.39 -3.38
C LEU A 384 -6.46 -3.81 -4.73
N ARG A 385 -6.83 -3.14 -5.83
CA ARG A 385 -6.23 -3.38 -7.14
C ARG A 385 -4.78 -2.93 -7.18
N ASP A 386 -4.45 -1.84 -6.46
CA ASP A 386 -3.08 -1.35 -6.35
C ASP A 386 -2.23 -2.31 -5.50
N LEU A 387 -2.80 -2.89 -4.45
CA LEU A 387 -2.14 -3.91 -3.63
C LEU A 387 -1.83 -5.18 -4.44
N VAL A 388 -2.79 -5.69 -5.21
CA VAL A 388 -2.57 -6.85 -6.09
C VAL A 388 -1.50 -6.55 -7.12
N ALA A 389 -1.58 -5.39 -7.78
CA ALA A 389 -0.60 -4.99 -8.78
C ALA A 389 0.80 -4.75 -8.20
N LEU A 390 0.90 -4.30 -6.93
CA LEU A 390 2.18 -4.18 -6.22
C LEU A 390 2.80 -5.56 -5.96
N ALA A 391 1.99 -6.54 -5.55
CA ALA A 391 2.46 -7.92 -5.40
C ALA A 391 2.94 -8.52 -6.74
N ASP A 392 2.22 -8.26 -7.84
CA ASP A 392 2.63 -8.68 -9.18
C ASP A 392 3.93 -7.99 -9.63
N LEU A 393 4.12 -6.73 -9.28
CA LEU A 393 5.36 -6.00 -9.56
C LEU A 393 6.54 -6.57 -8.79
N ILE A 394 6.37 -6.85 -7.48
CA ILE A 394 7.40 -7.50 -6.65
C ILE A 394 7.77 -8.86 -7.24
N GLN A 395 6.78 -9.69 -7.57
CA GLN A 395 7.01 -10.98 -8.22
C GLN A 395 7.81 -10.82 -9.53
N ALA A 396 7.41 -9.88 -10.40
CA ALA A 396 8.08 -9.64 -11.66
C ALA A 396 9.54 -9.16 -11.52
N ILE A 397 9.82 -8.35 -10.48
CA ILE A 397 11.20 -7.93 -10.17
C ILE A 397 12.02 -9.14 -9.74
N VAL A 398 11.52 -9.97 -8.83
CA VAL A 398 12.21 -11.15 -8.31
C VAL A 398 12.47 -12.19 -9.40
N GLU A 399 11.49 -12.47 -10.27
CA GLU A 399 11.65 -13.43 -11.38
C GLU A 399 12.68 -12.97 -12.43
N ARG A 400 12.88 -11.67 -12.57
CA ARG A 400 13.90 -11.12 -13.48
C ARG A 400 15.27 -10.98 -12.82
N TRP A 401 15.30 -10.96 -11.50
CA TRP A 401 16.52 -10.78 -10.68
C TRP A 401 17.59 -11.90 -10.80
#